data_3bd4ec670d46644b72256835463e2fd6
#
_entry.id   3bd4ec670d46644b72256835463e2fd6
#
_cell.length_a   1.000
_cell.length_b   1.000
_cell.length_c   1.000
_cell.angle_alpha   90.00
_cell.angle_beta   90.00
_cell.angle_gamma   90.00
#
_symmetry.space_group_name_H-M   'P 1'
#
loop_
_entity.id
_entity.type
_entity.pdbx_description
1 polymer ?
#
loop_
_entity_poly.entity_id
_entity_poly.type
_entity_poly.pdbx_seq_one_letter_code
_entity_poly.pdbx_strand_id
1 'polypeptide(L)'
;MGDLKINQLDQSTGLYTKKNTHYSIFGSEGPFLIFIHGVGLCGDIWEPQVRYFSTNYRVITYDFLGHGFSASPSKSPSIDDYVEQLNELVNSIDISSFSLVGHSMGAIISVAYSLKYSNKINALIPLNIVYNRSSKAKEEVLGRANLILNSGEIGNIDQTISRWFANKTDSAHIKKINRVRELLLDAPLKGYGNAYKLFAESDSIFKNMLHNLECPVLYLTGSDDPNSNSKMSQEMASKTPKGLTKSIDNEAHMMAYIAPEKVNPIIEDFLKENE
;
A
#
# COMPACT_ATOMS: atom_id res chain seq x y z
N MET A 1 -7.23 31.47 4.68
CA MET A 1 -8.41 30.72 4.26
C MET A 1 -8.48 29.51 5.13
N GLY A 2 -9.64 29.28 5.74
CA GLY A 2 -9.76 28.65 7.03
C GLY A 2 -9.26 27.22 7.17
N ASP A 3 -8.67 26.95 8.30
CA ASP A 3 -8.47 25.63 8.87
C ASP A 3 -9.86 24.98 9.05
N LEU A 4 -10.23 24.12 8.12
CA LEU A 4 -11.37 23.23 8.32
C LEU A 4 -10.97 22.28 9.45
N LYS A 5 -11.54 22.52 10.61
CA LYS A 5 -11.40 21.70 11.80
C LYS A 5 -11.80 20.25 11.43
N ILE A 6 -10.89 19.33 11.69
CA ILE A 6 -11.00 17.85 11.54
C ILE A 6 -12.16 17.26 12.41
N ASN A 7 -13.02 18.06 12.98
CA ASN A 7 -13.96 17.74 14.07
C ASN A 7 -15.31 17.18 13.66
N GLN A 8 -15.51 16.62 12.45
CA GLN A 8 -16.81 16.06 12.04
C GLN A 8 -16.75 14.84 11.11
N LEU A 9 -15.65 14.11 11.08
CA LEU A 9 -15.69 12.75 10.52
C LEU A 9 -16.09 11.80 11.65
N ASP A 10 -17.12 11.01 11.44
CA ASP A 10 -17.42 9.86 12.30
C ASP A 10 -16.20 8.93 12.25
N GLN A 11 -15.31 9.05 13.25
CA GLN A 11 -14.01 8.39 13.26
C GLN A 11 -13.96 7.40 14.39
N SER A 12 -13.73 6.14 14.05
CA SER A 12 -13.31 5.12 15.02
C SER A 12 -11.84 4.81 14.74
N THR A 13 -10.94 5.47 15.48
CA THR A 13 -9.49 5.34 15.32
C THR A 13 -8.87 4.53 16.46
N GLY A 14 -7.73 3.88 16.18
CA GLY A 14 -7.02 3.11 17.21
C GLY A 14 -7.73 1.84 17.65
N LEU A 15 -8.49 1.22 16.76
CA LEU A 15 -9.20 -0.02 17.00
C LEU A 15 -8.28 -1.23 16.84
N TYR A 16 -8.63 -2.33 17.49
CA TYR A 16 -7.91 -3.60 17.40
C TYR A 16 -8.85 -4.76 17.14
N THR A 17 -8.48 -5.64 16.23
CA THR A 17 -9.12 -6.94 16.11
C THR A 17 -8.71 -7.87 17.26
N LYS A 18 -9.37 -9.04 17.38
CA LYS A 18 -9.00 -10.05 18.38
C LYS A 18 -7.57 -10.59 18.23
N LYS A 19 -7.00 -10.51 17.02
CA LYS A 19 -5.62 -10.90 16.72
C LYS A 19 -4.63 -9.73 16.74
N ASN A 20 -5.04 -8.60 17.37
CA ASN A 20 -4.21 -7.40 17.49
C ASN A 20 -3.80 -6.79 16.15
N THR A 21 -4.68 -6.78 15.15
CA THR A 21 -4.55 -5.92 13.99
C THR A 21 -5.05 -4.53 14.34
N HIS A 22 -4.19 -3.54 14.31
CA HIS A 22 -4.55 -2.13 14.51
C HIS A 22 -5.15 -1.56 13.24
N TYR A 23 -6.29 -0.87 13.35
CA TYR A 23 -6.99 -0.26 12.22
C TYR A 23 -7.79 0.97 12.61
N SER A 24 -8.21 1.73 11.62
CA SER A 24 -9.09 2.88 11.77
C SER A 24 -10.18 2.87 10.68
N ILE A 25 -11.36 3.40 11.00
CA ILE A 25 -12.48 3.56 10.07
C ILE A 25 -12.85 5.04 10.00
N PHE A 26 -13.04 5.55 8.79
CA PHE A 26 -13.42 6.93 8.52
C PHE A 26 -14.58 6.97 7.54
N GLY A 27 -15.52 7.90 7.76
CA GLY A 27 -16.78 7.97 7.01
C GLY A 27 -17.81 6.98 7.53
N SER A 28 -19.10 7.37 7.45
CA SER A 28 -20.24 6.62 8.00
C SER A 28 -21.06 5.91 6.93
N GLU A 29 -20.95 6.32 5.67
CA GLU A 29 -21.78 5.87 4.57
C GLU A 29 -20.96 5.46 3.34
N GLY A 30 -21.61 4.80 2.37
CA GLY A 30 -21.01 4.38 1.12
C GLY A 30 -20.33 3.02 1.17
N PRO A 31 -19.72 2.59 0.05
CA PRO A 31 -18.99 1.34 -0.07
C PRO A 31 -17.73 1.32 0.83
N PHE A 32 -17.25 0.13 1.15
CA PHE A 32 -15.98 0.00 1.86
C PHE A 32 -14.79 0.13 0.92
N LEU A 33 -13.81 0.95 1.32
CA LEU A 33 -12.55 1.16 0.63
C LEU A 33 -11.39 0.94 1.59
N ILE A 34 -10.59 -0.10 1.37
CA ILE A 34 -9.50 -0.48 2.27
C ILE A 34 -8.16 -0.07 1.65
N PHE A 35 -7.34 0.62 2.43
CA PHE A 35 -5.99 1.04 2.03
C PHE A 35 -4.92 0.23 2.78
N ILE A 36 -3.94 -0.31 2.03
CA ILE A 36 -2.82 -1.12 2.54
C ILE A 36 -1.52 -0.39 2.26
N HIS A 37 -0.78 -0.02 3.31
CA HIS A 37 0.46 0.74 3.23
C HIS A 37 1.66 -0.07 2.70
N GLY A 38 2.78 0.60 2.42
CA GLY A 38 4.05 -0.01 2.01
C GLY A 38 4.94 -0.40 3.20
N VAL A 39 6.04 -1.10 2.91
CA VAL A 39 7.04 -1.48 3.91
C VAL A 39 7.60 -0.26 4.63
N GLY A 40 7.74 -0.35 5.95
CA GLY A 40 8.30 0.72 6.80
C GLY A 40 7.33 1.88 7.07
N LEU A 41 6.08 1.77 6.62
CA LEU A 41 5.03 2.77 6.83
C LEU A 41 3.95 2.21 7.78
N CYS A 42 2.88 2.95 7.98
CA CYS A 42 1.69 2.54 8.74
C CYS A 42 0.43 3.15 8.12
N GLY A 43 -0.73 2.87 8.69
CA GLY A 43 -2.01 3.36 8.20
C GLY A 43 -2.11 4.87 8.07
N ASP A 44 -1.38 5.65 8.88
CA ASP A 44 -1.36 7.11 8.85
C ASP A 44 -0.89 7.71 7.52
N ILE A 45 -0.13 6.95 6.73
CA ILE A 45 0.34 7.42 5.42
C ILE A 45 -0.82 7.76 4.48
N TRP A 46 -2.00 7.21 4.73
CA TRP A 46 -3.19 7.39 3.93
C TRP A 46 -4.03 8.62 4.30
N GLU A 47 -3.54 9.48 5.18
CA GLU A 47 -4.25 10.71 5.58
C GLU A 47 -4.81 11.52 4.40
N PRO A 48 -4.07 11.75 3.29
CA PRO A 48 -4.62 12.48 2.14
C PRO A 48 -5.78 11.75 1.45
N GLN A 49 -5.74 10.42 1.39
CA GLN A 49 -6.79 9.59 0.83
C GLN A 49 -8.00 9.51 1.75
N VAL A 50 -7.77 9.34 3.06
CA VAL A 50 -8.82 9.37 4.08
C VAL A 50 -9.62 10.68 3.97
N ARG A 51 -8.94 11.82 3.92
CA ARG A 51 -9.57 13.13 3.77
C ARG A 51 -10.45 13.27 2.53
N TYR A 52 -9.99 12.66 1.43
CA TYR A 52 -10.68 12.75 0.14
C TYR A 52 -11.88 11.78 0.06
N PHE A 53 -11.66 10.52 0.43
CA PHE A 53 -12.64 9.47 0.19
C PHE A 53 -13.68 9.30 1.30
N SER A 54 -13.41 9.70 2.55
CA SER A 54 -14.33 9.46 3.68
C SER A 54 -15.65 10.21 3.60
N THR A 55 -15.82 11.12 2.63
CA THR A 55 -17.10 11.76 2.36
C THR A 55 -18.10 10.82 1.67
N ASN A 56 -17.61 9.91 0.82
CA ASN A 56 -18.43 9.04 -0.02
C ASN A 56 -18.18 7.55 0.19
N TYR A 57 -17.17 7.19 1.00
CA TYR A 57 -16.74 5.83 1.28
C TYR A 57 -16.53 5.61 2.78
N ARG A 58 -16.76 4.38 3.24
CA ARG A 58 -16.24 3.92 4.52
C ARG A 58 -14.81 3.47 4.32
N VAL A 59 -13.88 4.38 4.61
CA VAL A 59 -12.44 4.17 4.40
C VAL A 59 -11.85 3.43 5.59
N ILE A 60 -11.11 2.37 5.32
CA ILE A 60 -10.38 1.61 6.33
C ILE A 60 -8.89 1.71 6.02
N THR A 61 -8.11 2.08 7.03
CA THR A 61 -6.66 1.94 7.03
C THR A 61 -6.25 0.98 8.14
N TYR A 62 -5.24 0.17 7.93
CA TYR A 62 -4.74 -0.72 8.96
C TYR A 62 -3.22 -0.87 8.85
N ASP A 63 -2.61 -1.27 9.95
CA ASP A 63 -1.19 -1.59 10.00
C ASP A 63 -1.02 -3.09 9.71
N PHE A 64 -0.28 -3.45 8.68
CA PHE A 64 -0.04 -4.87 8.45
C PHE A 64 0.99 -5.44 9.45
N LEU A 65 1.07 -6.77 9.58
CA LEU A 65 1.89 -7.49 10.56
C LEU A 65 3.32 -6.91 10.68
N GLY A 66 3.71 -6.63 11.92
CA GLY A 66 5.05 -6.10 12.24
C GLY A 66 5.25 -4.62 11.91
N HIS A 67 4.18 -3.87 11.63
CA HIS A 67 4.22 -2.44 11.37
C HIS A 67 3.24 -1.69 12.28
N GLY A 68 3.52 -0.39 12.48
CA GLY A 68 2.70 0.47 13.31
C GLY A 68 2.39 -0.16 14.67
N PHE A 69 1.12 -0.23 15.02
CA PHE A 69 0.63 -0.79 16.28
C PHE A 69 0.12 -2.23 16.17
N SER A 70 0.19 -2.85 14.98
CA SER A 70 -0.22 -4.24 14.80
C SER A 70 0.79 -5.22 15.38
N ALA A 71 0.30 -6.42 15.70
CA ALA A 71 1.12 -7.49 16.25
C ALA A 71 2.35 -7.80 15.40
N SER A 72 3.47 -8.00 16.08
CA SER A 72 4.70 -8.51 15.44
C SER A 72 4.67 -10.04 15.43
N PRO A 73 4.80 -10.68 14.25
CA PRO A 73 4.80 -12.13 14.17
C PRO A 73 6.06 -12.71 14.83
N SER A 74 5.92 -13.87 15.47
CA SER A 74 7.02 -14.58 16.12
C SER A 74 8.03 -15.15 15.12
N LYS A 75 7.55 -15.50 13.91
CA LYS A 75 8.34 -16.00 12.77
C LYS A 75 8.30 -15.00 11.62
N SER A 76 9.20 -15.14 10.64
CA SER A 76 9.11 -14.39 9.39
C SER A 76 7.79 -14.74 8.69
N PRO A 77 6.91 -13.74 8.44
CA PRO A 77 5.62 -14.00 7.83
C PRO A 77 5.77 -14.32 6.33
N SER A 78 4.91 -15.19 5.85
CA SER A 78 4.67 -15.43 4.42
C SER A 78 3.66 -14.43 3.86
N ILE A 79 3.47 -14.41 2.55
CA ILE A 79 2.42 -13.60 1.94
C ILE A 79 1.01 -14.02 2.45
N ASP A 80 0.81 -15.31 2.68
CA ASP A 80 -0.45 -15.83 3.22
C ASP A 80 -0.75 -15.30 4.62
N ASP A 81 0.26 -15.07 5.46
CA ASP A 81 0.04 -14.51 6.80
C ASP A 81 -0.53 -13.08 6.73
N TYR A 82 -0.05 -12.26 5.79
CA TYR A 82 -0.61 -10.91 5.55
C TYR A 82 -2.01 -10.96 4.94
N VAL A 83 -2.26 -11.89 4.03
CA VAL A 83 -3.59 -12.12 3.43
C VAL A 83 -4.59 -12.56 4.51
N GLU A 84 -4.21 -13.49 5.39
CA GLU A 84 -5.07 -13.93 6.49
C GLU A 84 -5.28 -12.85 7.56
N GLN A 85 -4.31 -11.95 7.78
CA GLN A 85 -4.51 -10.78 8.63
C GLN A 85 -5.63 -9.89 8.08
N LEU A 86 -5.58 -9.55 6.78
CA LEU A 86 -6.63 -8.75 6.15
C LEU A 86 -7.99 -9.48 6.19
N ASN A 87 -8.00 -10.79 5.94
CA ASN A 87 -9.24 -11.57 6.00
C ASN A 87 -9.83 -11.61 7.42
N GLU A 88 -8.98 -11.68 8.43
CA GLU A 88 -9.42 -11.59 9.84
C GLU A 88 -10.00 -10.22 10.15
N LEU A 89 -9.36 -9.14 9.68
CA LEU A 89 -9.86 -7.78 9.85
C LEU A 89 -11.26 -7.63 9.24
N VAL A 90 -11.44 -7.94 7.95
CA VAL A 90 -12.73 -7.78 7.26
C VAL A 90 -13.84 -8.63 7.87
N ASN A 91 -13.52 -9.83 8.33
CA ASN A 91 -14.49 -10.70 9.02
C ASN A 91 -14.84 -10.17 10.43
N SER A 92 -13.89 -9.52 11.12
CA SER A 92 -14.13 -8.99 12.48
C SER A 92 -15.08 -7.79 12.50
N ILE A 93 -15.23 -7.11 11.38
CA ILE A 93 -16.12 -5.95 11.18
C ILE A 93 -17.25 -6.23 10.17
N ASP A 94 -17.47 -7.50 9.86
CA ASP A 94 -18.58 -8.02 9.04
C ASP A 94 -18.71 -7.36 7.64
N ILE A 95 -17.56 -7.21 6.94
CA ILE A 95 -17.54 -6.68 5.58
C ILE A 95 -17.64 -7.83 4.58
N SER A 96 -18.67 -7.79 3.73
CA SER A 96 -18.92 -8.80 2.69
C SER A 96 -18.23 -8.47 1.36
N SER A 97 -18.15 -7.19 0.99
CA SER A 97 -17.48 -6.74 -0.25
C SER A 97 -16.87 -5.35 -0.06
N PHE A 98 -15.78 -5.09 -0.78
CA PHE A 98 -15.01 -3.85 -0.68
C PHE A 98 -14.08 -3.67 -1.87
N SER A 99 -13.58 -2.45 -2.06
CA SER A 99 -12.50 -2.14 -2.98
C SER A 99 -11.17 -2.05 -2.24
N LEU A 100 -10.07 -2.48 -2.90
CA LEU A 100 -8.72 -2.49 -2.32
C LEU A 100 -7.79 -1.53 -3.05
N VAL A 101 -7.10 -0.70 -2.28
CA VAL A 101 -5.96 0.11 -2.74
C VAL A 101 -4.73 -0.30 -1.94
N GLY A 102 -3.71 -0.82 -2.60
CA GLY A 102 -2.46 -1.22 -1.94
C GLY A 102 -1.27 -0.47 -2.51
N HIS A 103 -0.33 -0.05 -1.66
CA HIS A 103 0.90 0.60 -2.08
C HIS A 103 2.11 -0.29 -1.86
N SER A 104 2.95 -0.49 -2.88
CA SER A 104 4.22 -1.21 -2.78
C SER A 104 4.02 -2.64 -2.23
N MET A 105 4.51 -2.97 -1.03
CA MET A 105 4.22 -4.25 -0.37
C MET A 105 2.71 -4.44 -0.15
N GLY A 106 1.98 -3.38 0.20
CA GLY A 106 0.52 -3.41 0.30
C GLY A 106 -0.16 -3.74 -1.02
N ALA A 107 0.44 -3.35 -2.16
CA ALA A 107 -0.05 -3.74 -3.48
C ALA A 107 0.14 -5.25 -3.74
N ILE A 108 1.24 -5.84 -3.27
CA ILE A 108 1.46 -7.29 -3.33
C ILE A 108 0.42 -8.02 -2.48
N ILE A 109 0.19 -7.54 -1.24
CA ILE A 109 -0.84 -8.11 -0.36
C ILE A 109 -2.23 -8.01 -1.00
N SER A 110 -2.57 -6.87 -1.60
CA SER A 110 -3.88 -6.66 -2.23
C SER A 110 -4.13 -7.60 -3.41
N VAL A 111 -3.13 -7.82 -4.26
CA VAL A 111 -3.23 -8.78 -5.38
C VAL A 111 -3.35 -10.22 -4.85
N ALA A 112 -2.53 -10.60 -3.86
CA ALA A 112 -2.61 -11.93 -3.25
C ALA A 112 -3.98 -12.19 -2.59
N TYR A 113 -4.51 -11.20 -1.89
CA TYR A 113 -5.84 -11.27 -1.28
C TYR A 113 -6.93 -11.45 -2.35
N SER A 114 -6.89 -10.65 -3.42
CA SER A 114 -7.88 -10.70 -4.50
C SER A 114 -7.86 -12.02 -5.27
N LEU A 115 -6.70 -12.65 -5.40
CA LEU A 115 -6.58 -14.00 -5.98
C LEU A 115 -7.18 -15.09 -5.07
N LYS A 116 -7.13 -14.92 -3.76
CA LYS A 116 -7.62 -15.91 -2.79
C LYS A 116 -9.10 -15.72 -2.43
N TYR A 117 -9.56 -14.49 -2.39
CA TYR A 117 -10.89 -14.09 -1.94
C TYR A 117 -11.60 -13.22 -3.00
N SER A 118 -11.60 -13.68 -4.26
CA SER A 118 -12.08 -12.93 -5.43
C SER A 118 -13.52 -12.40 -5.27
N ASN A 119 -14.39 -13.18 -4.65
CA ASN A 119 -15.79 -12.86 -4.43
C ASN A 119 -16.06 -11.69 -3.47
N LYS A 120 -15.03 -11.21 -2.77
CA LYS A 120 -15.13 -10.06 -1.85
C LYS A 120 -14.69 -8.74 -2.49
N ILE A 121 -14.05 -8.77 -3.65
CA ILE A 121 -13.36 -7.60 -4.23
C ILE A 121 -14.17 -7.00 -5.37
N ASN A 122 -14.64 -5.77 -5.18
CA ASN A 122 -15.33 -4.98 -6.21
C ASN A 122 -14.33 -4.41 -7.22
N ALA A 123 -13.27 -3.77 -6.75
CA ALA A 123 -12.20 -3.19 -7.55
C ALA A 123 -10.85 -3.29 -6.85
N LEU A 124 -9.77 -3.44 -7.61
CA LEU A 124 -8.41 -3.57 -7.10
C LEU A 124 -7.50 -2.52 -7.74
N ILE A 125 -6.78 -1.76 -6.91
CA ILE A 125 -5.90 -0.68 -7.36
C ILE A 125 -4.51 -0.85 -6.73
N PRO A 126 -3.62 -1.64 -7.36
CA PRO A 126 -2.22 -1.75 -6.93
C PRO A 126 -1.43 -0.51 -7.35
N LEU A 127 -0.92 0.23 -6.35
CA LEU A 127 -0.09 1.41 -6.53
C LEU A 127 1.39 1.02 -6.42
N ASN A 128 2.21 1.42 -7.40
CA ASN A 128 3.66 1.22 -7.37
C ASN A 128 4.07 -0.23 -7.05
N ILE A 129 3.37 -1.19 -7.67
CA ILE A 129 3.63 -2.62 -7.49
C ILE A 129 4.86 -3.05 -8.29
N VAL A 130 5.69 -3.89 -7.70
CA VAL A 130 6.84 -4.50 -8.41
C VAL A 130 6.41 -5.79 -9.09
N TYR A 131 7.02 -6.06 -10.25
CA TYR A 131 6.77 -7.27 -11.00
C TYR A 131 8.00 -7.67 -11.82
N ASN A 132 8.42 -8.92 -11.68
CA ASN A 132 9.45 -9.54 -12.51
C ASN A 132 10.74 -8.70 -12.64
N ARG A 133 11.25 -8.17 -11.51
CA ARG A 133 12.52 -7.43 -11.46
C ARG A 133 13.68 -8.30 -11.94
N SER A 134 14.74 -7.68 -12.45
CA SER A 134 15.98 -8.38 -12.79
C SER A 134 16.63 -9.03 -11.56
N SER A 135 17.44 -10.07 -11.76
CA SER A 135 18.16 -10.72 -10.67
C SER A 135 19.01 -9.74 -9.86
N LYS A 136 19.68 -8.79 -10.54
CA LYS A 136 20.44 -7.73 -9.89
C LYS A 136 19.59 -6.85 -8.98
N ALA A 137 18.43 -6.40 -9.45
CA ALA A 137 17.53 -5.58 -8.65
C ALA A 137 16.98 -6.34 -7.43
N LYS A 138 16.71 -7.65 -7.58
CA LYS A 138 16.30 -8.52 -6.45
C LYS A 138 17.40 -8.63 -5.41
N GLU A 139 18.63 -8.92 -5.83
CA GLU A 139 19.80 -9.03 -4.95
C GLU A 139 20.05 -7.75 -4.17
N GLU A 140 19.93 -6.58 -4.81
CA GLU A 140 20.07 -5.28 -4.15
C GLU A 140 19.00 -5.05 -3.08
N VAL A 141 17.73 -5.42 -3.35
CA VAL A 141 16.64 -5.30 -2.36
C VAL A 141 16.83 -6.29 -1.23
N LEU A 142 17.19 -7.54 -1.54
CA LEU A 142 17.46 -8.58 -0.54
C LEU A 142 18.68 -8.21 0.34
N GLY A 143 19.72 -7.64 -0.25
CA GLY A 143 20.87 -7.14 0.50
C GLY A 143 20.49 -6.09 1.54
N ARG A 144 19.61 -5.15 1.19
CA ARG A 144 19.08 -4.15 2.13
C ARG A 144 18.24 -4.79 3.23
N ALA A 145 17.37 -5.75 2.89
CA ALA A 145 16.57 -6.47 3.90
C ALA A 145 17.45 -7.24 4.90
N ASN A 146 18.46 -7.92 4.41
CA ASN A 146 19.41 -8.67 5.25
C ASN A 146 20.24 -7.72 6.14
N LEU A 147 20.61 -6.54 5.63
CA LEU A 147 21.31 -5.55 6.44
C LEU A 147 20.44 -5.15 7.65
N ILE A 148 19.17 -4.82 7.43
CA ILE A 148 18.25 -4.44 8.50
C ILE A 148 18.09 -5.58 9.52
N LEU A 149 17.91 -6.81 9.06
CA LEU A 149 17.71 -7.97 9.94
C LEU A 149 18.95 -8.32 10.76
N ASN A 150 20.16 -8.12 10.21
CA ASN A 150 21.43 -8.51 10.83
C ASN A 150 22.02 -7.39 11.68
N SER A 151 21.95 -6.14 11.24
CA SER A 151 22.53 -5.00 11.98
C SER A 151 21.56 -4.37 12.98
N GLY A 152 20.26 -4.57 12.80
CA GLY A 152 19.24 -3.86 13.57
C GLY A 152 19.17 -2.37 13.23
N GLU A 153 19.64 -1.98 12.05
CA GLU A 153 19.64 -0.58 11.59
C GLU A 153 18.91 -0.48 10.25
N ILE A 154 18.07 0.53 10.13
CA ILE A 154 17.51 0.93 8.85
C ILE A 154 18.63 1.59 8.05
N GLY A 155 19.18 0.95 7.06
CA GLY A 155 20.29 1.46 6.25
C GLY A 155 20.22 2.96 5.89
N ASN A 156 20.67 3.38 4.74
CA ASN A 156 20.69 4.80 4.38
C ASN A 156 19.27 5.29 4.03
N ILE A 157 18.60 5.90 5.02
CA ILE A 157 17.26 6.49 4.88
C ILE A 157 17.24 7.61 3.83
N ASP A 158 18.30 8.42 3.74
CA ASP A 158 18.37 9.51 2.76
C ASP A 158 18.34 8.99 1.33
N GLN A 159 19.02 7.89 1.06
CA GLN A 159 18.93 7.22 -0.26
C GLN A 159 17.53 6.67 -0.52
N THR A 160 16.85 6.16 0.50
CA THR A 160 15.47 5.67 0.35
C THR A 160 14.52 6.82 0.05
N ILE A 161 14.59 7.91 0.80
CA ILE A 161 13.82 9.14 0.58
C ILE A 161 14.07 9.70 -0.82
N SER A 162 15.34 9.83 -1.22
CA SER A 162 15.70 10.33 -2.55
C SER A 162 15.05 9.52 -3.68
N ARG A 163 15.09 8.20 -3.60
CA ARG A 163 14.42 7.31 -4.59
C ARG A 163 12.91 7.42 -4.56
N TRP A 164 12.31 7.50 -3.37
CA TRP A 164 10.86 7.47 -3.21
C TRP A 164 10.19 8.76 -3.65
N PHE A 165 10.90 9.89 -3.60
CA PHE A 165 10.36 11.21 -3.90
C PHE A 165 10.97 11.86 -5.16
N ALA A 166 11.81 11.13 -5.94
CA ALA A 166 12.48 11.68 -7.12
C ALA A 166 13.18 13.02 -6.87
N ASN A 167 13.87 13.13 -5.72
CA ASN A 167 14.60 14.34 -5.30
C ASN A 167 13.75 15.63 -5.21
N LYS A 168 12.44 15.51 -4.95
CA LYS A 168 11.59 16.69 -4.69
C LYS A 168 12.11 17.43 -3.47
N THR A 169 12.44 18.71 -3.63
CA THR A 169 13.11 19.53 -2.58
C THR A 169 12.40 20.83 -2.27
N ASP A 170 11.23 21.08 -2.88
CA ASP A 170 10.48 22.30 -2.62
C ASP A 170 9.83 22.29 -1.21
N SER A 171 9.58 23.45 -0.67
CA SER A 171 9.10 23.65 0.71
C SER A 171 7.74 22.97 0.98
N ALA A 172 6.88 22.83 -0.02
CA ALA A 172 5.58 22.17 0.12
C ALA A 172 5.73 20.68 0.37
N HIS A 173 6.74 20.05 -0.22
CA HIS A 173 6.99 18.61 -0.09
C HIS A 173 7.86 18.25 1.13
N ILE A 174 8.75 19.15 1.60
CA ILE A 174 9.68 18.87 2.71
C ILE A 174 8.95 18.35 3.96
N LYS A 175 7.82 18.96 4.34
CA LYS A 175 7.05 18.53 5.52
C LYS A 175 6.54 17.08 5.37
N LYS A 176 6.02 16.72 4.20
CA LYS A 176 5.56 15.36 3.89
C LYS A 176 6.72 14.36 3.87
N ILE A 177 7.84 14.75 3.28
CA ILE A 177 9.07 13.94 3.24
C ILE A 177 9.58 13.66 4.64
N ASN A 178 9.64 14.68 5.51
CA ASN A 178 10.06 14.50 6.89
C ASN A 178 9.13 13.57 7.67
N ARG A 179 7.81 13.64 7.44
CA ARG A 179 6.86 12.69 8.06
C ARG A 179 7.15 11.24 7.64
N VAL A 180 7.44 11.00 6.37
CA VAL A 180 7.82 9.65 5.91
C VAL A 180 9.14 9.21 6.52
N ARG A 181 10.11 10.11 6.67
CA ARG A 181 11.37 9.84 7.37
C ARG A 181 11.15 9.41 8.81
N GLU A 182 10.30 10.12 9.55
CA GLU A 182 9.92 9.77 10.93
C GLU A 182 9.29 8.38 10.99
N LEU A 183 8.32 8.07 10.12
CA LEU A 183 7.69 6.76 10.06
C LEU A 183 8.69 5.63 9.81
N LEU A 184 9.67 5.85 8.93
CA LEU A 184 10.73 4.88 8.67
C LEU A 184 11.64 4.66 9.88
N LEU A 185 11.98 5.74 10.60
CA LEU A 185 12.81 5.67 11.81
C LEU A 185 12.09 4.96 12.96
N ASP A 186 10.78 5.15 13.08
CA ASP A 186 9.95 4.57 14.13
C ASP A 186 9.49 3.14 13.79
N ALA A 187 9.71 2.66 12.55
CA ALA A 187 9.26 1.35 12.12
C ALA A 187 9.90 0.22 12.97
N PRO A 188 9.10 -0.77 13.45
CA PRO A 188 9.64 -1.93 14.16
C PRO A 188 10.63 -2.70 13.29
N LEU A 189 11.93 -2.64 13.61
CA LEU A 189 13.02 -3.12 12.76
C LEU A 189 12.85 -4.56 12.27
N LYS A 190 12.42 -5.47 13.17
CA LYS A 190 12.19 -6.88 12.83
C LYS A 190 11.03 -7.03 11.85
N GLY A 191 9.93 -6.30 12.08
CA GLY A 191 8.77 -6.29 11.18
C GLY A 191 9.12 -5.73 9.82
N TYR A 192 9.80 -4.58 9.80
CA TYR A 192 10.29 -3.93 8.59
C TYR A 192 11.23 -4.85 7.80
N GLY A 193 12.25 -5.42 8.43
CA GLY A 193 13.21 -6.31 7.77
C GLY A 193 12.56 -7.55 7.18
N ASN A 194 11.64 -8.21 7.91
CA ASN A 194 10.91 -9.37 7.44
C ASN A 194 10.00 -9.05 6.24
N ALA A 195 9.22 -7.97 6.32
CA ALA A 195 8.38 -7.54 5.21
C ALA A 195 9.21 -7.15 3.99
N TYR A 196 10.36 -6.50 4.19
CA TYR A 196 11.25 -6.10 3.11
C TYR A 196 11.93 -7.30 2.45
N LYS A 197 12.26 -8.35 3.22
CA LYS A 197 12.75 -9.62 2.68
C LYS A 197 11.69 -10.29 1.81
N LEU A 198 10.46 -10.43 2.31
CA LEU A 198 9.35 -10.99 1.54
C LEU A 198 9.09 -10.16 0.26
N PHE A 199 9.12 -8.83 0.36
CA PHE A 199 9.02 -7.94 -0.80
C PHE A 199 10.13 -8.19 -1.83
N ALA A 200 11.37 -8.45 -1.39
CA ALA A 200 12.48 -8.80 -2.28
C ALA A 200 12.25 -10.12 -3.03
N GLU A 201 11.60 -11.07 -2.37
CA GLU A 201 11.36 -12.43 -2.90
C GLU A 201 10.06 -12.53 -3.71
N SER A 202 9.19 -11.50 -3.70
CA SER A 202 7.82 -11.55 -4.24
C SER A 202 7.70 -11.32 -5.75
N ASP A 203 8.77 -11.01 -6.47
CA ASP A 203 8.75 -10.62 -7.89
C ASP A 203 8.05 -11.56 -8.85
N SER A 204 8.03 -12.85 -8.54
CA SER A 204 7.49 -13.87 -9.43
C SER A 204 6.25 -14.58 -8.87
N ILE A 205 5.77 -14.17 -7.70
CA ILE A 205 4.60 -14.79 -7.05
C ILE A 205 3.40 -14.84 -7.99
N PHE A 206 3.16 -13.76 -8.75
CA PHE A 206 1.98 -13.63 -9.58
C PHE A 206 2.21 -13.99 -11.06
N LYS A 207 3.42 -14.43 -11.45
CA LYS A 207 3.82 -14.58 -12.85
C LYS A 207 2.82 -15.38 -13.71
N ASN A 208 2.20 -16.40 -13.12
CA ASN A 208 1.25 -17.27 -13.79
C ASN A 208 -0.13 -17.25 -13.13
N MET A 209 -0.48 -16.22 -12.39
CA MET A 209 -1.72 -16.17 -11.62
C MET A 209 -2.62 -14.95 -11.95
N LEU A 210 -2.08 -13.93 -12.59
CA LEU A 210 -2.82 -12.67 -12.86
C LEU A 210 -4.07 -12.89 -13.72
N HIS A 211 -4.08 -13.92 -14.57
CA HIS A 211 -5.25 -14.29 -15.37
C HIS A 211 -6.43 -14.82 -14.55
N ASN A 212 -6.23 -15.13 -13.26
CA ASN A 212 -7.27 -15.56 -12.32
C ASN A 212 -7.90 -14.39 -11.54
N LEU A 213 -7.45 -13.16 -11.75
CA LEU A 213 -8.10 -12.00 -11.16
C LEU A 213 -9.44 -11.74 -11.85
N GLU A 214 -10.53 -11.84 -11.09
CA GLU A 214 -11.90 -11.73 -11.61
C GLU A 214 -12.44 -10.29 -11.54
N CYS A 215 -11.96 -9.50 -10.56
CA CYS A 215 -12.33 -8.10 -10.40
C CYS A 215 -11.64 -7.20 -11.43
N PRO A 216 -12.18 -5.99 -11.69
CA PRO A 216 -11.47 -4.93 -12.38
C PRO A 216 -10.20 -4.52 -11.65
N VAL A 217 -9.09 -4.29 -12.38
CA VAL A 217 -7.79 -3.93 -11.81
C VAL A 217 -7.20 -2.71 -12.50
N LEU A 218 -6.83 -1.68 -11.73
CA LEU A 218 -6.06 -0.53 -12.23
C LEU A 218 -4.65 -0.53 -11.63
N TYR A 219 -3.65 -0.91 -12.41
CA TYR A 219 -2.23 -0.77 -12.04
C TYR A 219 -1.79 0.67 -12.24
N LEU A 220 -1.54 1.39 -11.13
CA LEU A 220 -1.22 2.81 -11.14
C LEU A 220 0.19 3.03 -10.59
N THR A 221 1.04 3.78 -11.32
CA THR A 221 2.41 4.06 -10.90
C THR A 221 2.86 5.46 -11.31
N GLY A 222 3.95 5.95 -10.71
CA GLY A 222 4.61 7.16 -11.16
C GLY A 222 5.62 6.88 -12.28
N SER A 223 5.74 7.78 -13.25
CA SER A 223 6.67 7.64 -14.37
C SER A 223 8.14 7.56 -13.92
N ASP A 224 8.45 8.21 -12.81
CA ASP A 224 9.80 8.37 -12.27
C ASP A 224 10.10 7.36 -11.14
N ASP A 225 9.22 6.35 -10.93
CA ASP A 225 9.51 5.30 -9.96
C ASP A 225 10.56 4.31 -10.48
N PRO A 226 11.77 4.30 -9.93
CA PRO A 226 12.82 3.40 -10.41
C PRO A 226 12.63 1.95 -9.97
N ASN A 227 11.76 1.69 -8.97
CA ASN A 227 11.55 0.35 -8.41
C ASN A 227 10.37 -0.38 -9.08
N SER A 228 9.28 0.35 -9.35
CA SER A 228 8.03 -0.15 -9.92
C SER A 228 7.60 0.73 -11.09
N ASN A 229 8.28 0.54 -12.20
CA ASN A 229 8.12 1.39 -13.39
C ASN A 229 6.85 1.05 -14.20
N SER A 230 6.48 1.96 -15.09
CA SER A 230 5.29 1.83 -15.95
C SER A 230 5.28 0.57 -16.80
N LYS A 231 6.46 0.04 -17.19
CA LYS A 231 6.55 -1.20 -17.97
C LYS A 231 6.08 -2.41 -17.16
N MET A 232 6.39 -2.47 -15.86
CA MET A 232 5.90 -3.53 -14.98
C MET A 232 4.37 -3.50 -14.87
N SER A 233 3.78 -2.31 -14.68
CA SER A 233 2.33 -2.12 -14.62
C SER A 233 1.66 -2.53 -15.95
N GLN A 234 2.23 -2.16 -17.10
CA GLN A 234 1.75 -2.56 -18.42
C GLN A 234 1.81 -4.08 -18.61
N GLU A 235 2.91 -4.72 -18.18
CA GLU A 235 3.04 -6.17 -18.28
C GLU A 235 2.01 -6.90 -17.41
N MET A 236 1.76 -6.43 -16.18
CA MET A 236 0.73 -7.00 -15.32
C MET A 236 -0.67 -6.80 -15.89
N ALA A 237 -1.01 -5.60 -16.36
CA ALA A 237 -2.29 -5.30 -16.96
C ALA A 237 -2.58 -6.18 -18.18
N SER A 238 -1.59 -6.42 -19.05
CA SER A 238 -1.73 -7.28 -20.23
C SER A 238 -2.03 -8.75 -19.91
N LYS A 239 -1.77 -9.19 -18.66
CA LYS A 239 -1.99 -10.55 -18.16
C LYS A 239 -3.25 -10.67 -17.29
N THR A 240 -3.91 -9.57 -17.01
CA THR A 240 -5.10 -9.48 -16.15
C THR A 240 -6.34 -9.27 -17.03
N PRO A 241 -7.39 -10.11 -16.96
CA PRO A 241 -8.54 -10.06 -17.86
C PRO A 241 -9.22 -8.70 -17.95
N LYS A 242 -9.37 -8.00 -16.81
CA LYS A 242 -9.93 -6.65 -16.70
C LYS A 242 -8.86 -5.66 -16.21
N GLY A 243 -7.62 -5.83 -16.69
CA GLY A 243 -6.48 -5.05 -16.28
C GLY A 243 -6.34 -3.75 -17.06
N LEU A 244 -6.32 -2.63 -16.38
CA LEU A 244 -5.98 -1.32 -16.90
C LEU A 244 -4.66 -0.84 -16.28
N THR A 245 -3.98 0.08 -16.95
CA THR A 245 -2.78 0.71 -16.42
C THR A 245 -2.77 2.21 -16.66
N LYS A 246 -2.26 2.96 -15.71
CA LYS A 246 -2.03 4.40 -15.84
C LYS A 246 -0.71 4.77 -15.18
N SER A 247 -0.01 5.72 -15.78
CA SER A 247 1.22 6.30 -15.23
C SER A 247 0.99 7.78 -14.95
N ILE A 248 1.50 8.27 -13.82
CA ILE A 248 1.41 9.68 -13.44
C ILE A 248 2.76 10.34 -13.71
N ASP A 249 2.75 11.31 -14.62
CA ASP A 249 3.97 11.99 -15.04
C ASP A 249 4.62 12.77 -13.91
N ASN A 250 5.97 12.70 -13.86
CA ASN A 250 6.82 13.37 -12.89
C ASN A 250 6.55 12.97 -11.42
N GLU A 251 5.98 11.78 -11.20
CA GLU A 251 5.78 11.23 -9.87
C GLU A 251 6.58 9.94 -9.68
N ALA A 252 7.01 9.70 -8.43
CA ALA A 252 7.80 8.54 -8.05
C ALA A 252 7.02 7.61 -7.09
N HIS A 253 7.75 6.89 -6.25
CA HIS A 253 7.18 5.82 -5.41
C HIS A 253 6.10 6.29 -4.44
N MET A 254 6.24 7.50 -3.87
CA MET A 254 5.29 8.04 -2.89
C MET A 254 4.19 8.94 -3.50
N MET A 255 3.85 8.74 -4.77
CA MET A 255 2.91 9.59 -5.51
C MET A 255 1.56 9.78 -4.82
N ALA A 256 0.99 8.73 -4.22
CA ALA A 256 -0.30 8.81 -3.53
C ALA A 256 -0.27 9.77 -2.34
N TYR A 257 0.87 9.82 -1.62
CA TYR A 257 1.04 10.68 -0.47
C TYR A 257 1.45 12.11 -0.84
N ILE A 258 2.34 12.24 -1.84
CA ILE A 258 2.93 13.54 -2.18
C ILE A 258 2.05 14.36 -3.14
N ALA A 259 1.36 13.71 -4.06
CA ALA A 259 0.52 14.30 -5.11
C ALA A 259 -0.91 13.72 -5.14
N PRO A 260 -1.63 13.75 -3.99
CA PRO A 260 -2.99 13.18 -3.91
C PRO A 260 -3.97 13.84 -4.89
N GLU A 261 -3.77 15.10 -5.25
CA GLU A 261 -4.57 15.83 -6.23
C GLU A 261 -4.50 15.26 -7.65
N LYS A 262 -3.43 14.51 -7.97
CA LYS A 262 -3.30 13.79 -9.24
C LYS A 262 -3.81 12.34 -9.13
N VAL A 263 -3.63 11.71 -7.96
CA VAL A 263 -3.89 10.28 -7.74
C VAL A 263 -5.34 10.03 -7.39
N ASN A 264 -5.91 10.80 -6.44
CA ASN A 264 -7.24 10.53 -5.91
C ASN A 264 -8.35 10.58 -6.98
N PRO A 265 -8.38 11.57 -7.92
CA PRO A 265 -9.40 11.56 -8.97
C PRO A 265 -9.34 10.32 -9.87
N ILE A 266 -8.14 9.82 -10.16
CA ILE A 266 -7.97 8.61 -10.99
C ILE A 266 -8.52 7.37 -10.26
N ILE A 267 -8.26 7.26 -8.96
CA ILE A 267 -8.82 6.18 -8.13
C ILE A 267 -10.34 6.30 -8.08
N GLU A 268 -10.87 7.50 -7.84
CA GLU A 268 -12.30 7.75 -7.74
C GLU A 268 -13.05 7.42 -9.03
N ASP A 269 -12.54 7.87 -10.17
CA ASP A 269 -13.12 7.58 -11.48
C ASP A 269 -13.20 6.08 -11.73
N PHE A 270 -12.09 5.35 -11.43
CA PHE A 270 -12.06 3.90 -11.59
C PHE A 270 -13.04 3.18 -10.65
N LEU A 271 -13.16 3.63 -9.40
CA LEU A 271 -14.11 3.05 -8.44
C LEU A 271 -15.56 3.26 -8.94
N LYS A 272 -15.94 4.47 -9.35
CA LYS A 272 -17.29 4.78 -9.85
C LYS A 272 -17.70 3.99 -11.10
N GLU A 273 -16.74 3.61 -11.93
CA GLU A 273 -16.99 2.80 -13.11
C GLU A 273 -17.20 1.30 -12.79
N ASN A 274 -16.84 0.86 -11.59
CA ASN A 274 -16.76 -0.56 -11.22
C ASN A 274 -17.49 -0.92 -9.91
N GLU A 275 -18.27 -0.01 -9.36
CA GLU A 275 -19.16 -0.21 -8.21
C GLU A 275 -20.56 -0.64 -8.56
#